data_13a0d6975ab0773fe53da60c458077fd
#
_entry.id   13a0d6975ab0773fe53da60c458077fd
#
_cell.length_a   1.000
_cell.length_b   1.000
_cell.length_c   1.000
_cell.angle_alpha   90.00
_cell.angle_beta   90.00
_cell.angle_gamma   90.00
#
_symmetry.space_group_name_H-M   'P 1'
#
loop_
_entity.id
_entity.type
_entity.pdbx_description
1 polymer ?
#
loop_
_entity_poly.entity_id
_entity_poly.type
_entity_poly.pdbx_seq_one_letter_code
_entity_poly.pdbx_strand_id
1 'polypeptide(L)'
;GVNNDNLDKNEYTITVSSNNSSYGSVSGGGTYEEGTSVTLTATANSGYKFKEWNDGNTDNPRVITVTQDKSYTAYFEKQETMMNAGHEFVDLGLPSGLKWATCNVGANSPEEYGDYFAWGEVEPKTTYDWSTYKYCAGLYSTMTKYCTNSDYGKDGFTDNKTVLDPEDDAATMNWGGAWRMPTEAEQDELRNNCTWTWTTQNGVNGYKVVGPNGNSIFL
;
A
#
# COMPACT_ATOMS: atom_id res chain seq x y z
N GLY A 1 44.75 35.95 -25.83
CA GLY A 1 43.75 35.09 -26.43
C GLY A 1 42.88 34.54 -25.33
N VAL A 2 41.64 35.00 -25.21
CA VAL A 2 40.63 34.38 -24.31
C VAL A 2 39.96 33.30 -25.15
N ASN A 3 40.28 32.06 -24.89
CA ASN A 3 39.52 30.94 -25.45
C ASN A 3 38.12 30.92 -24.75
N ASN A 4 37.14 31.46 -25.45
CA ASN A 4 35.72 31.17 -25.13
C ASN A 4 35.41 29.79 -25.72
N ASP A 5 35.76 28.73 -25.00
CA ASP A 5 35.20 27.39 -25.27
C ASP A 5 33.75 27.36 -24.66
N ASN A 6 32.92 28.22 -25.20
CA ASN A 6 31.48 28.02 -25.10
C ASN A 6 31.09 27.01 -26.17
N LEU A 7 31.37 25.72 -25.92
CA LEU A 7 30.82 24.64 -26.71
C LEU A 7 29.30 24.72 -26.51
N ASP A 8 28.59 25.24 -27.51
CA ASP A 8 27.13 25.15 -27.57
C ASP A 8 26.76 23.68 -27.42
N LYS A 9 26.40 23.28 -26.21
CA LYS A 9 25.89 21.92 -25.95
C LYS A 9 24.54 21.79 -26.63
N ASN A 10 24.38 20.72 -27.41
CA ASN A 10 23.09 20.42 -28.01
C ASN A 10 22.04 20.18 -26.89
N GLU A 11 20.87 20.70 -27.05
CA GLU A 11 19.73 20.43 -26.19
C GLU A 11 18.75 19.53 -26.94
N TYR A 12 18.16 18.60 -26.21
CA TYR A 12 17.16 17.69 -26.74
C TYR A 12 15.93 17.65 -25.83
N THR A 13 14.78 17.41 -26.44
CA THR A 13 13.50 17.34 -25.75
C THR A 13 13.11 15.88 -25.48
N ILE A 14 12.93 15.56 -24.20
CA ILE A 14 12.35 14.30 -23.75
C ILE A 14 10.85 14.52 -23.48
N THR A 15 10.02 13.89 -24.32
CA THR A 15 8.57 13.92 -24.13
C THR A 15 8.12 12.67 -23.37
N VAL A 16 7.34 12.85 -22.29
CA VAL A 16 6.85 11.74 -21.49
C VAL A 16 5.33 11.81 -21.41
N SER A 17 4.65 10.70 -21.68
CA SER A 17 3.19 10.61 -21.69
C SER A 17 2.69 9.33 -21.02
N SER A 18 1.45 9.33 -20.57
CA SER A 18 0.69 8.15 -20.16
C SER A 18 -0.14 7.64 -21.32
N ASN A 19 -0.33 6.33 -21.44
CA ASN A 19 -1.28 5.73 -22.39
C ASN A 19 -2.72 6.18 -22.12
N ASN A 20 -3.03 6.52 -20.87
CA ASN A 20 -4.30 7.11 -20.45
C ASN A 20 -4.10 7.86 -19.13
N SER A 21 -4.40 9.17 -19.11
CA SER A 21 -4.23 10.02 -17.93
C SER A 21 -5.11 9.61 -16.74
N SER A 22 -6.20 8.87 -16.97
CA SER A 22 -7.03 8.28 -15.90
C SER A 22 -6.42 7.05 -15.27
N TYR A 23 -5.38 6.45 -15.88
CA TYR A 23 -4.72 5.24 -15.38
C TYR A 23 -3.47 5.57 -14.57
N GLY A 24 -2.84 6.68 -14.86
CA GLY A 24 -1.64 7.12 -14.16
C GLY A 24 -1.02 8.37 -14.76
N SER A 25 -0.04 8.91 -14.05
CA SER A 25 0.73 10.09 -14.41
C SER A 25 2.20 9.75 -14.60
N VAL A 26 2.93 10.66 -15.27
CA VAL A 26 4.36 10.51 -15.56
C VAL A 26 5.11 11.79 -15.25
N SER A 27 6.41 11.67 -14.97
CA SER A 27 7.32 12.80 -14.78
C SER A 27 8.69 12.53 -15.41
N GLY A 28 9.51 13.58 -15.55
CA GLY A 28 10.86 13.52 -16.14
C GLY A 28 10.94 14.03 -17.58
N GLY A 29 9.82 14.54 -18.14
CA GLY A 29 9.85 15.23 -19.43
C GLY A 29 10.43 16.64 -19.32
N GLY A 30 11.06 17.12 -20.41
CA GLY A 30 11.66 18.46 -20.47
C GLY A 30 12.73 18.55 -21.54
N THR A 31 13.38 19.72 -21.66
CA THR A 31 14.53 19.97 -22.53
C THR A 31 15.80 19.92 -21.69
N TYR A 32 16.80 19.17 -22.15
CA TYR A 32 18.03 18.86 -21.42
C TYR A 32 19.24 18.93 -22.34
N GLU A 33 20.39 19.30 -21.78
CA GLU A 33 21.68 19.22 -22.49
C GLU A 33 22.01 17.76 -22.84
N GLU A 34 22.69 17.55 -23.95
CA GLU A 34 23.24 16.26 -24.36
C GLU A 34 24.14 15.65 -23.25
N GLY A 35 23.94 14.37 -22.98
CA GLY A 35 24.65 13.63 -21.94
C GLY A 35 24.00 13.72 -20.54
N THR A 36 22.95 14.51 -20.36
CA THR A 36 22.23 14.60 -19.06
C THR A 36 21.57 13.27 -18.72
N SER A 37 21.70 12.82 -17.45
CA SER A 37 20.94 11.71 -16.90
C SER A 37 19.61 12.21 -16.37
N VAL A 38 18.50 11.66 -16.87
CA VAL A 38 17.14 12.03 -16.50
C VAL A 38 16.41 10.82 -15.92
N THR A 39 15.69 11.01 -14.85
CA THR A 39 14.84 9.97 -14.25
C THR A 39 13.40 10.14 -14.74
N LEU A 40 12.88 9.10 -15.37
CA LEU A 40 11.48 8.99 -15.76
C LEU A 40 10.74 8.20 -14.67
N THR A 41 9.59 8.71 -14.23
CA THR A 41 8.76 8.04 -13.23
C THR A 41 7.33 7.91 -13.74
N ALA A 42 6.77 6.71 -13.62
CA ALA A 42 5.38 6.40 -13.90
C ALA A 42 4.65 6.11 -12.58
N THR A 43 3.57 6.85 -12.29
CA THR A 43 2.77 6.70 -11.07
C THR A 43 1.37 6.26 -11.44
N ALA A 44 1.02 5.01 -11.15
CA ALA A 44 -0.31 4.46 -11.42
C ALA A 44 -1.35 5.05 -10.46
N ASN A 45 -2.55 5.31 -10.97
CA ASN A 45 -3.72 5.64 -10.15
C ASN A 45 -4.28 4.38 -9.47
N SER A 46 -5.20 4.57 -8.50
CA SER A 46 -5.86 3.47 -7.82
C SER A 46 -6.53 2.50 -8.81
N GLY A 47 -6.40 1.20 -8.54
CA GLY A 47 -6.92 0.13 -9.40
C GLY A 47 -6.13 -0.11 -10.69
N TYR A 48 -4.99 0.56 -10.87
CA TYR A 48 -4.08 0.39 -12.01
C TYR A 48 -2.66 0.11 -11.52
N LYS A 49 -1.85 -0.47 -12.41
CA LYS A 49 -0.40 -0.66 -12.22
C LYS A 49 0.36 -0.23 -13.46
N PHE A 50 1.60 0.21 -13.28
CA PHE A 50 2.52 0.41 -14.39
C PHE A 50 2.89 -0.95 -14.99
N LYS A 51 2.84 -1.07 -16.30
CA LYS A 51 3.21 -2.26 -17.03
C LYS A 51 4.62 -2.15 -17.59
N GLU A 52 4.81 -1.20 -18.48
CA GLU A 52 6.05 -1.02 -19.22
C GLU A 52 6.10 0.36 -19.90
N TRP A 53 7.25 0.78 -20.34
CA TRP A 53 7.44 1.87 -21.28
C TRP A 53 7.23 1.39 -22.72
N ASN A 54 6.98 2.33 -23.66
CA ASN A 54 6.72 2.03 -25.08
C ASN A 54 7.85 1.26 -25.81
N ASP A 55 9.02 1.12 -25.20
CA ASP A 55 10.13 0.32 -25.70
C ASP A 55 10.28 -1.04 -25.00
N GLY A 56 9.29 -1.43 -24.19
CA GLY A 56 9.26 -2.71 -23.46
C GLY A 56 10.09 -2.71 -22.17
N ASN A 57 10.71 -1.58 -21.78
CA ASN A 57 11.42 -1.50 -20.51
C ASN A 57 10.45 -1.43 -19.34
N THR A 58 10.68 -2.20 -18.28
CA THR A 58 9.82 -2.32 -17.09
C THR A 58 10.36 -1.61 -15.86
N ASP A 59 11.53 -0.97 -15.92
CA ASP A 59 12.10 -0.22 -14.81
C ASP A 59 11.25 1.01 -14.48
N ASN A 60 10.92 1.20 -13.22
CA ASN A 60 10.20 2.36 -12.73
C ASN A 60 10.58 2.65 -11.26
N PRO A 61 11.26 3.76 -10.95
CA PRO A 61 11.74 4.78 -11.91
C PRO A 61 12.83 4.27 -12.85
N ARG A 62 12.91 4.88 -14.04
CA ARG A 62 13.88 4.55 -15.08
C ARG A 62 14.85 5.72 -15.31
N VAL A 63 16.14 5.45 -15.35
CA VAL A 63 17.17 6.43 -15.71
C VAL A 63 17.52 6.30 -17.18
N ILE A 64 17.53 7.43 -17.90
CA ILE A 64 17.95 7.52 -19.30
C ILE A 64 19.07 8.55 -19.45
N THR A 65 19.91 8.41 -20.51
CA THR A 65 20.86 9.44 -20.93
C THR A 65 20.32 10.15 -22.17
N VAL A 66 20.29 11.47 -22.12
CA VAL A 66 19.81 12.31 -23.24
C VAL A 66 20.83 12.37 -24.36
N THR A 67 20.47 11.90 -25.56
CA THR A 67 21.37 11.90 -26.75
C THR A 67 20.65 12.42 -28.00
N GLN A 68 19.33 12.55 -27.95
CA GLN A 68 18.48 13.02 -29.04
C GLN A 68 17.06 13.32 -28.51
N ASP A 69 16.24 13.99 -29.31
CA ASP A 69 14.80 14.08 -29.05
C ASP A 69 14.18 12.70 -28.97
N LYS A 70 13.44 12.43 -27.92
CA LYS A 70 12.82 11.12 -27.72
C LYS A 70 11.53 11.19 -26.94
N SER A 71 10.58 10.34 -27.33
CA SER A 71 9.30 10.20 -26.63
C SER A 71 9.21 8.86 -25.90
N TYR A 72 8.75 8.91 -24.67
CA TYR A 72 8.45 7.75 -23.82
C TYR A 72 6.99 7.77 -23.41
N THR A 73 6.31 6.66 -23.60
CA THR A 73 4.92 6.47 -23.14
C THR A 73 4.92 5.38 -22.08
N ALA A 74 4.42 5.71 -20.89
CA ALA A 74 4.14 4.71 -19.86
C ALA A 74 2.83 4.02 -20.17
N TYR A 75 2.84 2.70 -20.24
CA TYR A 75 1.65 1.88 -20.31
C TYR A 75 1.22 1.44 -18.93
N PHE A 76 -0.01 1.79 -18.58
CA PHE A 76 -0.68 1.32 -17.39
C PHE A 76 -1.77 0.34 -17.78
N GLU A 77 -1.98 -0.67 -16.95
CA GLU A 77 -3.06 -1.64 -17.09
C GLU A 77 -3.88 -1.73 -15.80
N LYS A 78 -5.12 -2.21 -15.92
CA LYS A 78 -5.97 -2.41 -14.76
C LYS A 78 -5.37 -3.49 -13.86
N GLN A 79 -5.36 -3.24 -12.55
CA GLN A 79 -5.01 -4.22 -11.54
C GLN A 79 -6.10 -5.30 -11.50
N GLU A 80 -5.70 -6.56 -11.51
CA GLU A 80 -6.65 -7.66 -11.32
C GLU A 80 -6.99 -7.78 -9.83
N THR A 81 -8.28 -7.83 -9.55
CA THR A 81 -8.82 -8.12 -8.22
C THR A 81 -9.65 -9.39 -8.26
N MET A 82 -9.78 -10.05 -7.14
CA MET A 82 -10.55 -11.27 -6.96
C MET A 82 -11.58 -11.05 -5.85
N MET A 83 -12.54 -11.96 -5.70
CA MET A 83 -13.60 -11.85 -4.70
C MET A 83 -13.60 -13.05 -3.76
N ASN A 84 -13.77 -12.79 -2.47
CA ASN A 84 -14.04 -13.80 -1.45
C ASN A 84 -15.13 -13.29 -0.50
N ALA A 85 -16.19 -14.05 -0.31
CA ALA A 85 -17.32 -13.70 0.53
C ALA A 85 -17.88 -12.27 0.27
N GLY A 86 -17.89 -11.83 -1.00
CA GLY A 86 -18.40 -10.49 -1.38
C GLY A 86 -17.41 -9.34 -1.26
N HIS A 87 -16.18 -9.59 -0.79
CA HIS A 87 -15.14 -8.57 -0.63
C HIS A 87 -13.99 -8.78 -1.60
N GLU A 88 -13.50 -7.68 -2.18
CA GLU A 88 -12.38 -7.70 -3.12
C GLU A 88 -11.05 -7.89 -2.41
N PHE A 89 -10.16 -8.63 -3.06
CA PHE A 89 -8.77 -8.76 -2.64
C PHE A 89 -7.81 -8.72 -3.82
N VAL A 90 -6.56 -8.48 -3.54
CA VAL A 90 -5.48 -8.36 -4.51
C VAL A 90 -4.28 -9.20 -4.08
N ASP A 91 -3.59 -9.74 -5.07
CA ASP A 91 -2.26 -10.32 -4.92
C ASP A 91 -1.21 -9.20 -5.04
N LEU A 92 -0.48 -8.94 -3.98
CA LEU A 92 0.60 -7.96 -3.97
C LEU A 92 1.96 -8.56 -4.38
N GLY A 93 2.03 -9.88 -4.64
CA GLY A 93 3.28 -10.57 -4.95
C GLY A 93 4.18 -10.76 -3.73
N LEU A 94 3.59 -10.85 -2.52
CA LEU A 94 4.34 -11.09 -1.29
C LEU A 94 4.96 -12.50 -1.27
N PRO A 95 6.11 -12.71 -0.62
CA PRO A 95 6.78 -14.01 -0.55
C PRO A 95 5.90 -15.14 0.00
N SER A 96 5.05 -14.87 0.98
CA SER A 96 4.09 -15.83 1.53
C SER A 96 2.96 -16.20 0.56
N GLY A 97 2.72 -15.37 -0.46
CA GLY A 97 1.55 -15.47 -1.33
C GLY A 97 0.25 -15.00 -0.66
N LEU A 98 0.32 -14.39 0.52
CA LEU A 98 -0.85 -13.84 1.20
C LEU A 98 -1.53 -12.76 0.36
N LYS A 99 -2.87 -12.79 0.33
CA LYS A 99 -3.69 -11.81 -0.38
C LYS A 99 -4.24 -10.79 0.61
N TRP A 100 -4.40 -9.54 0.15
CA TRP A 100 -4.86 -8.45 0.98
C TRP A 100 -6.18 -7.89 0.45
N ALA A 101 -7.08 -7.53 1.36
CA ALA A 101 -8.31 -6.83 1.02
C ALA A 101 -8.00 -5.48 0.34
N THR A 102 -8.86 -5.06 -0.57
CA THR A 102 -8.76 -3.73 -1.19
C THR A 102 -9.37 -2.62 -0.32
N CYS A 103 -10.18 -2.99 0.67
CA CYS A 103 -10.85 -2.07 1.62
C CYS A 103 -10.61 -2.52 3.05
N ASN A 104 -10.77 -1.60 4.00
CA ASN A 104 -10.83 -1.91 5.44
C ASN A 104 -12.19 -2.51 5.82
N VAL A 105 -12.26 -3.23 6.94
CA VAL A 105 -13.53 -3.74 7.47
C VAL A 105 -14.46 -2.54 7.80
N GLY A 106 -15.70 -2.59 7.33
CA GLY A 106 -16.67 -1.50 7.45
C GLY A 106 -16.60 -0.45 6.33
N ALA A 107 -15.56 -0.47 5.47
CA ALA A 107 -15.44 0.44 4.32
C ALA A 107 -16.16 -0.10 3.07
N ASN A 108 -16.67 0.82 2.24
CA ASN A 108 -17.29 0.51 0.94
C ASN A 108 -16.39 0.84 -0.25
N SER A 109 -15.31 1.57 -0.02
CA SER A 109 -14.29 1.91 -1.03
C SER A 109 -12.89 1.87 -0.42
N PRO A 110 -11.84 1.69 -1.24
CA PRO A 110 -10.46 1.55 -0.77
C PRO A 110 -9.93 2.71 0.06
N GLU A 111 -10.42 3.93 -0.17
CA GLU A 111 -9.99 5.14 0.53
C GLU A 111 -10.74 5.41 1.85
N GLU A 112 -11.81 4.68 2.14
CA GLU A 112 -12.53 4.83 3.40
C GLU A 112 -11.75 4.16 4.54
N TYR A 113 -11.74 4.80 5.71
CA TYR A 113 -11.02 4.28 6.88
C TYR A 113 -11.67 3.01 7.46
N GLY A 114 -12.97 2.78 7.18
CA GLY A 114 -13.73 1.68 7.75
C GLY A 114 -14.00 1.86 9.25
N ASP A 115 -14.31 0.75 9.90
CA ASP A 115 -14.59 0.72 11.32
C ASP A 115 -13.33 0.47 12.15
N TYR A 116 -13.35 0.97 13.38
CA TYR A 116 -12.28 0.72 14.34
C TYR A 116 -12.70 -0.37 15.32
N PHE A 117 -11.80 -1.29 15.61
CA PHE A 117 -12.01 -2.40 16.53
C PHE A 117 -10.90 -2.42 17.58
N ALA A 118 -11.26 -2.69 18.83
CA ALA A 118 -10.25 -3.06 19.81
C ALA A 118 -9.80 -4.51 19.56
N TRP A 119 -8.58 -4.84 19.93
CA TRP A 119 -8.03 -6.17 19.70
C TRP A 119 -8.91 -7.27 20.30
N GLY A 120 -9.38 -8.20 19.49
CA GLY A 120 -10.29 -9.26 19.92
C GLY A 120 -11.75 -8.83 20.10
N GLU A 121 -12.13 -7.66 19.60
CA GLU A 121 -13.53 -7.21 19.56
C GLU A 121 -14.00 -7.14 18.10
N VAL A 122 -15.24 -7.51 17.84
CA VAL A 122 -15.80 -7.69 16.50
C VAL A 122 -16.86 -6.64 16.14
N GLU A 123 -17.21 -5.79 17.12
CA GLU A 123 -18.13 -4.68 16.95
C GLU A 123 -17.41 -3.35 17.20
N PRO A 124 -17.63 -2.32 16.37
CA PRO A 124 -17.13 -0.99 16.64
C PRO A 124 -17.82 -0.36 17.85
N LYS A 125 -17.13 0.54 18.54
CA LYS A 125 -17.67 1.24 19.71
C LYS A 125 -17.26 2.72 19.70
N THR A 126 -17.87 3.51 20.56
CA THR A 126 -17.61 4.96 20.64
C THR A 126 -16.47 5.34 21.58
N THR A 127 -16.09 4.44 22.48
CA THR A 127 -15.04 4.68 23.47
C THR A 127 -14.09 3.50 23.50
N TYR A 128 -12.79 3.77 23.32
CA TYR A 128 -11.72 2.76 23.28
C TYR A 128 -10.75 3.01 24.42
N ASP A 129 -11.13 2.50 25.60
CA ASP A 129 -10.30 2.53 26.80
C ASP A 129 -10.44 1.22 27.58
N TRP A 130 -9.67 1.07 28.66
CA TRP A 130 -9.68 -0.14 29.48
C TRP A 130 -11.03 -0.39 30.19
N SER A 131 -11.82 0.65 30.43
CA SER A 131 -13.15 0.49 31.05
C SER A 131 -14.18 -0.14 30.12
N THR A 132 -13.94 -0.04 28.82
CA THR A 132 -14.84 -0.57 27.77
C THR A 132 -14.27 -1.80 27.07
N TYR A 133 -13.01 -2.19 27.37
CA TYR A 133 -12.40 -3.33 26.73
C TYR A 133 -12.97 -4.66 27.21
N LYS A 134 -13.42 -5.49 26.26
CA LYS A 134 -14.11 -6.77 26.50
C LYS A 134 -13.32 -7.74 27.39
N TYR A 135 -12.00 -7.79 27.23
CA TYR A 135 -11.12 -8.76 27.87
C TYR A 135 -10.35 -8.20 29.06
N CYS A 136 -10.92 -7.22 29.77
CA CYS A 136 -10.41 -6.80 31.07
C CYS A 136 -11.58 -6.39 32.01
N ALA A 137 -11.27 -6.22 33.29
CA ALA A 137 -12.25 -5.79 34.30
C ALA A 137 -12.08 -4.28 34.59
N GLY A 138 -11.94 -3.47 33.54
CA GLY A 138 -11.90 -2.00 33.64
C GLY A 138 -10.51 -1.39 33.86
N LEU A 139 -9.47 -2.21 34.02
CA LEU A 139 -8.09 -1.75 34.21
C LEU A 139 -7.12 -2.58 33.36
N TYR A 140 -6.06 -1.93 32.86
CA TYR A 140 -5.02 -2.57 32.04
C TYR A 140 -4.34 -3.79 32.66
N SER A 141 -4.36 -3.88 34.00
CA SER A 141 -3.78 -4.98 34.79
C SER A 141 -4.78 -6.08 35.15
N THR A 142 -5.92 -6.14 34.47
CA THR A 142 -6.99 -7.12 34.74
C THR A 142 -7.40 -7.89 33.48
N MET A 143 -6.45 -8.14 32.59
CA MET A 143 -6.67 -8.86 31.34
C MET A 143 -7.12 -10.32 31.60
N THR A 144 -8.08 -10.79 30.82
CA THR A 144 -8.66 -12.14 30.92
C THR A 144 -8.49 -12.96 29.65
N LYS A 145 -8.00 -12.34 28.56
CA LYS A 145 -7.66 -13.00 27.28
C LYS A 145 -6.60 -12.18 26.54
N TYR A 146 -5.84 -12.80 25.65
CA TYR A 146 -4.77 -12.17 24.87
C TYR A 146 -3.70 -11.49 25.72
N CYS A 147 -3.36 -12.12 26.82
CA CYS A 147 -2.40 -11.61 27.80
C CYS A 147 -1.09 -12.40 27.76
N THR A 148 0.00 -11.75 27.38
CA THR A 148 1.33 -12.37 27.30
C THR A 148 2.23 -12.02 28.48
N ASN A 149 1.82 -11.08 29.35
CA ASN A 149 2.56 -10.66 30.54
C ASN A 149 1.66 -10.71 31.77
N SER A 150 2.09 -11.48 32.79
CA SER A 150 1.36 -11.66 34.05
C SER A 150 1.08 -10.37 34.82
N ASP A 151 1.87 -9.31 34.63
CA ASP A 151 1.65 -8.01 35.26
C ASP A 151 0.37 -7.30 34.75
N TYR A 152 -0.11 -7.70 33.58
CA TYR A 152 -1.33 -7.19 32.97
C TYR A 152 -2.52 -8.15 33.12
N GLY A 153 -2.26 -9.38 33.47
CA GLY A 153 -3.28 -10.41 33.64
C GLY A 153 -3.98 -10.34 34.98
N LYS A 154 -5.29 -10.55 35.00
CA LYS A 154 -6.06 -10.66 36.25
C LYS A 154 -5.53 -11.81 37.07
N ASP A 155 -5.14 -11.52 38.30
CA ASP A 155 -4.57 -12.49 39.26
C ASP A 155 -3.34 -13.23 38.68
N GLY A 156 -2.53 -12.56 37.83
CA GLY A 156 -1.37 -13.13 37.17
C GLY A 156 -1.67 -14.00 35.95
N PHE A 157 -2.87 -13.90 35.39
CA PHE A 157 -3.30 -14.67 34.22
C PHE A 157 -2.41 -14.39 32.98
N THR A 158 -2.08 -15.44 32.24
CA THR A 158 -1.55 -15.35 30.86
C THR A 158 -2.10 -16.51 30.04
N ASP A 159 -2.43 -16.26 28.77
CA ASP A 159 -2.75 -17.28 27.77
C ASP A 159 -1.73 -17.32 26.62
N ASN A 160 -0.83 -16.34 26.60
CA ASN A 160 0.21 -16.16 25.58
C ASN A 160 -0.32 -16.15 24.13
N LYS A 161 -1.61 -15.79 23.95
CA LYS A 161 -2.21 -15.69 22.62
C LYS A 161 -1.81 -14.39 21.96
N THR A 162 -1.20 -14.48 20.80
CA THR A 162 -0.82 -13.36 19.93
C THR A 162 -1.59 -13.33 18.61
N VAL A 163 -2.43 -14.33 18.37
CA VAL A 163 -3.33 -14.44 17.21
C VAL A 163 -4.75 -14.53 17.73
N LEU A 164 -5.67 -13.84 17.06
CA LEU A 164 -7.09 -13.84 17.44
C LEU A 164 -7.72 -15.23 17.22
N ASP A 165 -8.56 -15.63 18.15
CA ASP A 165 -9.49 -16.73 17.91
C ASP A 165 -10.52 -16.28 16.85
N PRO A 166 -11.06 -17.18 16.00
CA PRO A 166 -11.96 -16.80 14.90
C PRO A 166 -13.19 -15.99 15.34
N GLU A 167 -13.76 -16.28 16.52
CA GLU A 167 -14.91 -15.59 17.09
C GLU A 167 -14.61 -14.18 17.62
N ASP A 168 -13.33 -13.84 17.73
CA ASP A 168 -12.83 -12.53 18.19
C ASP A 168 -12.12 -11.75 17.06
N ASP A 169 -12.10 -12.30 15.86
CA ASP A 169 -11.51 -11.68 14.70
C ASP A 169 -12.54 -10.87 13.92
N ALA A 170 -12.34 -9.55 13.89
CA ALA A 170 -13.30 -8.63 13.26
C ALA A 170 -13.51 -8.93 11.78
N ALA A 171 -12.46 -9.28 11.02
CA ALA A 171 -12.60 -9.61 9.60
C ALA A 171 -13.34 -10.95 9.40
N THR A 172 -13.02 -11.97 10.19
CA THR A 172 -13.72 -13.26 10.18
C THR A 172 -15.20 -13.10 10.48
N MET A 173 -15.54 -12.33 11.52
CA MET A 173 -16.91 -12.21 11.97
C MET A 173 -17.78 -11.30 11.10
N ASN A 174 -17.21 -10.22 10.55
CA ASN A 174 -17.95 -9.27 9.72
C ASN A 174 -18.03 -9.70 8.24
N TRP A 175 -17.01 -10.37 7.72
CA TRP A 175 -16.93 -10.74 6.30
C TRP A 175 -17.10 -12.24 6.05
N GLY A 176 -16.78 -13.07 7.02
CA GLY A 176 -16.85 -14.53 6.86
C GLY A 176 -15.81 -15.10 5.88
N GLY A 177 -16.08 -16.32 5.39
CA GLY A 177 -15.19 -16.98 4.46
C GLY A 177 -13.80 -17.26 5.03
N ALA A 178 -12.75 -16.95 4.28
CA ALA A 178 -11.36 -17.10 4.69
C ALA A 178 -10.73 -15.79 5.20
N TRP A 179 -11.54 -14.75 5.41
CA TRP A 179 -11.07 -13.46 5.91
C TRP A 179 -10.66 -13.55 7.37
N ARG A 180 -9.58 -12.89 7.69
CA ARG A 180 -9.10 -12.71 9.06
C ARG A 180 -8.19 -11.48 9.16
N MET A 181 -8.00 -10.99 10.36
CA MET A 181 -7.00 -9.96 10.64
C MET A 181 -5.60 -10.52 10.42
N PRO A 182 -4.66 -9.73 9.90
CA PRO A 182 -3.28 -10.16 9.75
C PRO A 182 -2.59 -10.32 11.10
N THR A 183 -1.68 -11.28 11.17
CA THR A 183 -0.74 -11.42 12.29
C THR A 183 0.34 -10.33 12.22
N GLU A 184 1.09 -10.14 13.32
CA GLU A 184 2.25 -9.21 13.35
C GLU A 184 3.27 -9.56 12.26
N ALA A 185 3.61 -10.84 12.10
CA ALA A 185 4.56 -11.28 11.09
C ALA A 185 4.10 -11.00 9.65
N GLU A 186 2.81 -11.09 9.38
CA GLU A 186 2.22 -10.78 8.07
C GLU A 186 2.17 -9.27 7.80
N GLN A 187 1.93 -8.46 8.84
CA GLN A 187 2.06 -7.01 8.74
C GLN A 187 3.52 -6.60 8.53
N ASP A 188 4.47 -7.27 9.19
CA ASP A 188 5.90 -7.06 8.96
C ASP A 188 6.30 -7.44 7.53
N GLU A 189 5.78 -8.54 7.00
CA GLU A 189 6.00 -8.90 5.60
C GLU A 189 5.50 -7.80 4.67
N LEU A 190 4.29 -7.29 4.88
CA LEU A 190 3.72 -6.18 4.09
C LEU A 190 4.61 -4.93 4.19
N ARG A 191 5.03 -4.55 5.40
CA ARG A 191 5.88 -3.38 5.62
C ARG A 191 7.25 -3.50 4.94
N ASN A 192 7.84 -4.68 4.98
CA ASN A 192 9.22 -4.89 4.52
C ASN A 192 9.33 -5.17 3.01
N ASN A 193 8.26 -5.66 2.36
CA ASN A 193 8.29 -6.05 0.95
C ASN A 193 7.55 -5.10 0.02
N CYS A 194 6.82 -4.11 0.54
CA CYS A 194 6.07 -3.16 -0.25
C CYS A 194 6.65 -1.74 -0.16
N THR A 195 6.38 -0.94 -1.18
CA THR A 195 6.68 0.50 -1.18
C THR A 195 5.49 1.27 -0.61
N TRP A 196 5.72 2.05 0.44
CA TRP A 196 4.72 2.83 1.14
C TRP A 196 4.86 4.31 0.78
N THR A 197 3.81 4.91 0.24
CA THR A 197 3.81 6.33 -0.14
C THR A 197 2.61 7.02 0.48
N TRP A 198 2.85 8.01 1.36
CA TRP A 198 1.78 8.85 1.88
C TRP A 198 1.22 9.72 0.77
N THR A 199 -0.08 9.66 0.53
CA THR A 199 -0.75 10.36 -0.56
C THR A 199 -2.23 10.59 -0.26
N THR A 200 -2.93 11.22 -1.21
CA THR A 200 -4.38 11.43 -1.14
C THR A 200 -5.05 10.67 -2.26
N GLN A 201 -6.08 9.89 -1.95
CA GLN A 201 -6.94 9.20 -2.90
C GLN A 201 -8.40 9.63 -2.69
N ASN A 202 -9.04 10.14 -3.74
CA ASN A 202 -10.43 10.65 -3.70
C ASN A 202 -10.69 11.65 -2.54
N GLY A 203 -9.67 12.47 -2.19
CA GLY A 203 -9.76 13.45 -1.10
C GLY A 203 -9.45 12.90 0.29
N VAL A 204 -9.16 11.62 0.44
CA VAL A 204 -8.80 10.97 1.71
C VAL A 204 -7.29 10.74 1.76
N ASN A 205 -6.65 11.12 2.86
CA ASN A 205 -5.21 10.90 3.07
C ASN A 205 -4.95 9.49 3.61
N GLY A 206 -3.90 8.85 3.11
CA GLY A 206 -3.51 7.51 3.54
C GLY A 206 -2.23 7.05 2.88
N TYR A 207 -1.90 5.79 3.08
CA TYR A 207 -0.76 5.16 2.43
C TYR A 207 -1.18 4.35 1.21
N LYS A 208 -0.64 4.68 0.04
CA LYS A 208 -0.61 3.76 -1.09
C LYS A 208 0.51 2.75 -0.85
N VAL A 209 0.17 1.48 -0.80
CA VAL A 209 1.08 0.36 -0.55
C VAL A 209 1.20 -0.44 -1.84
N VAL A 210 2.38 -0.41 -2.46
CA VAL A 210 2.65 -1.07 -3.75
C VAL A 210 3.50 -2.31 -3.52
N GLY A 211 2.98 -3.46 -3.91
CA GLY A 211 3.66 -4.74 -3.79
C GLY A 211 4.73 -4.98 -4.88
N PRO A 212 5.56 -6.04 -4.72
CA PRO A 212 6.62 -6.39 -5.67
C PRO A 212 6.16 -6.59 -7.12
N ASN A 213 4.91 -7.00 -7.33
CA ASN A 213 4.33 -7.21 -8.66
C ASN A 213 3.65 -5.97 -9.24
N GLY A 214 3.74 -4.81 -8.57
CA GLY A 214 3.18 -3.54 -9.00
C GLY A 214 1.70 -3.33 -8.64
N ASN A 215 1.00 -4.34 -8.15
CA ASN A 215 -0.33 -4.19 -7.60
C ASN A 215 -0.30 -3.40 -6.29
N SER A 216 -1.41 -2.75 -5.92
CA SER A 216 -1.44 -1.89 -4.75
C SER A 216 -2.76 -1.95 -3.99
N ILE A 217 -2.70 -1.58 -2.71
CA ILE A 217 -3.83 -1.25 -1.86
C ILE A 217 -3.66 0.15 -1.31
N PHE A 218 -4.73 0.70 -0.71
CA PHE A 218 -4.70 1.98 0.01
C PHE A 218 -5.13 1.73 1.46
N LEU A 219 -4.34 2.28 2.43
CA LEU A 219 -4.53 2.09 3.87
C LEU A 219 -4.51 3.42 4.62
#